data_f3973eb7dfb35b546b27a661dbb5d303
#
_entry.id   f3973eb7dfb35b546b27a661dbb5d303
#
_cell.length_a   1.000
_cell.length_b   1.000
_cell.length_c   1.000
_cell.angle_alpha   90.00
_cell.angle_beta   90.00
_cell.angle_gamma   90.00
#
_symmetry.space_group_name_H-M   'P 1'
#
loop_
_entity.id
_entity.type
_entity.pdbx_description
1 polymer ?
#
loop_
_entity_poly.entity_id
_entity_poly.type
_entity_poly.pdbx_seq_one_letter_code
_entity_poly.pdbx_strand_id
1 'polypeptide(L)'
;MLYRAAAHTRQVPVLVDHRVLEGGSDLTVMEYLRPVSVAEGAAFHRSIAGREPAVAALAAHIDTVHARGAREQPWWGPLDDNPANVLRGADGRLVVADLFFADGPALYATVRDDPDRIVRDYPEHLRRHMTELPLGSSGGWPDGDAERMRHGLAAADRRLRG
;
A
#
# COMPACT_ATOMS: atom_id res chain seq x y z
N MET A 1 9.09 0.28 7.59
CA MET A 1 8.80 1.06 6.38
C MET A 1 9.98 0.96 5.44
N LEU A 2 9.75 0.60 4.16
CA LEU A 2 10.82 0.35 3.17
C LEU A 2 11.78 1.54 3.02
N TYR A 3 11.26 2.76 2.88
CA TYR A 3 12.07 3.95 2.59
C TYR A 3 13.17 4.21 3.63
N ARG A 4 12.90 3.94 4.91
CA ARG A 4 13.95 4.04 5.95
C ARG A 4 14.94 2.88 5.90
N ALA A 5 14.45 1.66 5.72
CA ALA A 5 15.29 0.46 5.70
C ALA A 5 16.26 0.45 4.50
N ALA A 6 15.78 0.87 3.33
CA ALA A 6 16.54 0.87 2.09
C ALA A 6 17.18 2.23 1.74
N ALA A 7 17.15 3.23 2.63
CA ALA A 7 17.66 4.59 2.34
C ALA A 7 19.12 4.59 1.85
N HIS A 8 19.97 3.72 2.40
CA HIS A 8 21.38 3.61 2.03
C HIS A 8 21.60 3.15 0.57
N THR A 9 20.61 2.48 -0.05
CA THR A 9 20.68 2.07 -1.46
C THR A 9 20.53 3.26 -2.41
N ARG A 10 19.94 4.37 -1.94
CA ARG A 10 19.56 5.54 -2.72
C ARG A 10 18.56 5.24 -3.85
N GLN A 11 17.90 4.09 -3.81
CA GLN A 11 16.93 3.62 -4.82
C GLN A 11 15.49 3.68 -4.32
N VAL A 12 15.29 4.33 -3.18
CA VAL A 12 13.98 4.70 -2.62
C VAL A 12 13.94 6.21 -2.41
N PRO A 13 12.74 6.82 -2.35
CA PRO A 13 12.59 8.24 -2.06
C PRO A 13 13.23 8.65 -0.73
N VAL A 14 13.83 9.82 -0.69
CA VAL A 14 14.25 10.43 0.58
C VAL A 14 13.00 10.88 1.32
N LEU A 15 12.79 10.30 2.50
CA LEU A 15 11.68 10.64 3.36
C LEU A 15 11.99 11.93 4.14
N VAL A 16 11.19 12.97 3.90
CA VAL A 16 11.31 14.26 4.59
C VAL A 16 10.51 14.28 5.88
N ASP A 17 9.25 13.80 5.85
CA ASP A 17 8.38 13.71 7.01
C ASP A 17 7.43 12.52 6.89
N HIS A 18 7.00 12.00 8.03
CA HIS A 18 6.00 10.94 8.10
C HIS A 18 5.20 11.08 9.40
N ARG A 19 3.89 11.18 9.27
CA ARG A 19 2.96 11.31 10.39
C ARG A 19 1.77 10.39 10.22
N VAL A 20 1.36 9.77 11.32
CA VAL A 20 0.05 9.13 11.40
C VAL A 20 -0.95 10.22 11.77
N LEU A 21 -1.96 10.40 10.94
CA LEU A 21 -3.01 11.39 11.13
C LEU A 21 -4.14 10.82 11.99
N GLU A 22 -4.99 11.69 12.49
CA GLU A 22 -6.22 11.28 13.14
C GLU A 22 -7.06 10.43 12.17
N GLY A 23 -7.59 9.31 12.66
CA GLY A 23 -8.31 8.34 11.83
C GLY A 23 -7.45 7.24 11.20
N GLY A 24 -6.12 7.21 11.51
CA GLY A 24 -5.21 6.14 11.11
C GLY A 24 -4.60 6.28 9.71
N SER A 25 -4.87 7.40 9.01
CA SER A 25 -4.24 7.67 7.71
C SER A 25 -2.77 8.07 7.88
N ASP A 26 -1.94 7.69 6.92
CA ASP A 26 -0.52 8.06 6.86
C ASP A 26 -0.31 9.27 5.93
N LEU A 27 0.37 10.30 6.45
CA LEU A 27 0.92 11.38 5.63
C LEU A 27 2.42 11.14 5.45
N THR A 28 2.84 10.98 4.21
CA THR A 28 4.25 10.82 3.86
C THR A 28 4.69 11.96 2.96
N VAL A 29 5.67 12.73 3.39
CA VAL A 29 6.31 13.79 2.59
C VAL A 29 7.68 13.29 2.17
N MET A 30 7.96 13.34 0.89
CA MET A 30 9.22 12.89 0.32
C MET A 30 9.82 13.94 -0.62
N GLU A 31 11.05 13.73 -1.03
CA GLU A 31 11.69 14.58 -2.02
C GLU A 31 10.85 14.72 -3.31
N TYR A 32 11.08 15.80 -4.03
CA TYR A 32 10.43 15.97 -5.34
C TYR A 32 11.04 14.98 -6.36
N LEU A 33 10.18 14.20 -6.98
CA LEU A 33 10.53 13.19 -7.97
C LEU A 33 9.82 13.48 -9.30
N ARG A 34 10.43 13.06 -10.40
CA ARG A 34 9.87 13.22 -11.75
C ARG A 34 9.49 11.87 -12.33
N PRO A 35 8.41 11.79 -13.10
CA PRO A 35 8.09 10.58 -13.85
C PRO A 35 9.23 10.19 -14.80
N VAL A 36 9.36 8.90 -15.06
CA VAL A 36 10.20 8.33 -16.12
C VAL A 36 9.33 7.76 -17.22
N SER A 37 9.93 7.35 -18.34
CA SER A 37 9.18 6.63 -19.37
C SER A 37 8.73 5.26 -18.88
N VAL A 38 7.61 4.75 -19.42
CA VAL A 38 7.11 3.40 -19.12
C VAL A 38 8.18 2.33 -19.38
N ALA A 39 8.94 2.46 -20.47
CA ALA A 39 10.00 1.51 -20.82
C ALA A 39 11.12 1.50 -19.77
N GLU A 40 11.51 2.66 -19.26
CA GLU A 40 12.53 2.81 -18.22
C GLU A 40 12.05 2.28 -16.88
N GLY A 41 10.81 2.58 -16.49
CA GLY A 41 10.21 2.05 -15.28
C GLY A 41 10.10 0.54 -15.30
N ALA A 42 9.60 -0.03 -16.40
CA ALA A 42 9.54 -1.48 -16.58
C ALA A 42 10.93 -2.15 -16.58
N ALA A 43 11.95 -1.49 -17.14
CA ALA A 43 13.33 -2.01 -17.10
C ALA A 43 13.85 -2.04 -15.65
N PHE A 44 13.58 -1.01 -14.86
CA PHE A 44 13.99 -0.97 -13.45
C PHE A 44 13.29 -2.04 -12.62
N HIS A 45 11.98 -2.26 -12.81
CA HIS A 45 11.26 -3.37 -12.17
C HIS A 45 11.84 -4.74 -12.54
N ARG A 46 12.17 -4.94 -13.82
CA ARG A 46 12.84 -6.21 -14.25
C ARG A 46 14.19 -6.39 -13.57
N SER A 47 14.99 -5.33 -13.42
CA SER A 47 16.28 -5.43 -12.73
C SER A 47 16.13 -5.81 -11.26
N ILE A 48 15.10 -5.28 -10.57
CA ILE A 48 14.76 -5.66 -9.19
C ILE A 48 14.34 -7.14 -9.15
N ALA A 49 13.44 -7.57 -10.01
CA ALA A 49 12.97 -8.94 -10.08
C ALA A 49 14.11 -9.92 -10.43
N GLY A 50 15.00 -9.53 -11.33
CA GLY A 50 16.20 -10.27 -11.71
C GLY A 50 17.35 -10.22 -10.69
N ARG A 51 17.20 -9.44 -9.61
CA ARG A 51 18.21 -9.24 -8.56
C ARG A 51 19.56 -8.82 -9.12
N GLU A 52 19.56 -7.95 -10.13
CA GLU A 52 20.78 -7.46 -10.74
C GLU A 52 21.70 -6.83 -9.67
N PRO A 53 23.03 -6.93 -9.80
CA PRO A 53 23.97 -6.45 -8.79
C PRO A 53 23.73 -5.01 -8.33
N ALA A 54 23.34 -4.12 -9.27
CA ALA A 54 23.08 -2.71 -9.00
C ALA A 54 21.87 -2.46 -8.07
N VAL A 55 20.93 -3.41 -7.98
CA VAL A 55 19.69 -3.30 -7.20
C VAL A 55 19.50 -4.42 -6.18
N ALA A 56 20.48 -5.31 -6.02
CA ALA A 56 20.37 -6.50 -5.17
C ALA A 56 20.06 -6.15 -3.70
N ALA A 57 20.67 -5.09 -3.17
CA ALA A 57 20.41 -4.63 -1.81
C ALA A 57 18.97 -4.09 -1.65
N LEU A 58 18.47 -3.34 -2.64
CA LEU A 58 17.08 -2.90 -2.66
C LEU A 58 16.12 -4.10 -2.69
N ALA A 59 16.36 -5.07 -3.59
CA ALA A 59 15.55 -6.27 -3.72
C ALA A 59 15.45 -7.04 -2.38
N ALA A 60 16.56 -7.20 -1.66
CA ALA A 60 16.57 -7.85 -0.35
C ALA A 60 15.71 -7.12 0.70
N HIS A 61 15.72 -5.78 0.69
CA HIS A 61 14.84 -4.99 1.57
C HIS A 61 13.38 -5.10 1.18
N ILE A 62 13.06 -5.11 -0.11
CA ILE A 62 11.70 -5.32 -0.61
C ILE A 62 11.18 -6.68 -0.13
N ASP A 63 11.94 -7.76 -0.31
CA ASP A 63 11.55 -9.10 0.15
C ASP A 63 11.27 -9.14 1.66
N THR A 64 12.15 -8.51 2.44
CA THR A 64 12.01 -8.46 3.91
C THR A 64 10.72 -7.75 4.32
N VAL A 65 10.44 -6.59 3.73
CA VAL A 65 9.22 -5.81 4.03
C VAL A 65 7.99 -6.54 3.53
N HIS A 66 8.04 -7.12 2.32
CA HIS A 66 6.93 -7.87 1.76
C HIS A 66 6.59 -9.11 2.61
N ALA A 67 7.58 -9.91 2.98
CA ALA A 67 7.38 -11.10 3.81
C ALA A 67 6.83 -10.73 5.20
N ARG A 68 7.23 -9.59 5.78
CA ARG A 68 6.66 -9.10 7.03
C ARG A 68 5.21 -8.66 6.84
N GLY A 69 4.94 -7.84 5.82
CA GLY A 69 3.59 -7.38 5.51
C GLY A 69 2.61 -8.53 5.32
N ALA A 70 3.00 -9.55 4.55
CA ALA A 70 2.18 -10.73 4.30
C ALA A 70 1.86 -11.55 5.57
N ARG A 71 2.70 -11.46 6.62
CA ARG A 71 2.43 -12.11 7.92
C ARG A 71 1.58 -11.26 8.85
N GLU A 72 1.75 -9.94 8.79
CA GLU A 72 1.21 -9.02 9.81
C GLU A 72 -0.07 -8.32 9.34
N GLN A 73 -0.30 -8.25 8.02
CA GLN A 73 -1.40 -7.48 7.45
C GLN A 73 -2.34 -8.40 6.67
N PRO A 74 -3.59 -8.54 7.10
CA PRO A 74 -4.62 -9.17 6.29
C PRO A 74 -4.77 -8.44 4.94
N TRP A 75 -5.04 -9.18 3.88
CA TRP A 75 -5.17 -8.63 2.51
C TRP A 75 -3.94 -7.88 1.99
N TRP A 76 -2.74 -8.24 2.46
CA TRP A 76 -1.50 -7.79 1.84
C TRP A 76 -1.41 -8.28 0.40
N GLY A 77 -1.33 -7.33 -0.54
CA GLY A 77 -1.29 -7.62 -1.97
C GLY A 77 0.08 -8.13 -2.46
N PRO A 78 0.17 -8.57 -3.72
CA PRO A 78 1.44 -8.80 -4.37
C PRO A 78 2.24 -7.49 -4.49
N LEU A 79 3.50 -7.59 -4.91
CA LEU A 79 4.27 -6.38 -5.25
C LEU A 79 3.66 -5.70 -6.48
N ASP A 80 3.54 -4.37 -6.41
CA ASP A 80 3.09 -3.57 -7.54
C ASP A 80 4.26 -3.33 -8.49
N ASP A 81 4.19 -3.88 -9.69
CA ASP A 81 5.17 -3.74 -10.76
C ASP A 81 4.81 -2.63 -11.77
N ASN A 82 3.87 -1.75 -11.41
CA ASN A 82 3.48 -0.62 -12.25
C ASN A 82 4.70 0.26 -12.58
N PRO A 83 5.08 0.41 -13.86
CA PRO A 83 6.22 1.24 -14.26
C PRO A 83 6.14 2.70 -13.79
N ALA A 84 4.95 3.22 -13.53
CA ALA A 84 4.73 4.57 -13.02
C ALA A 84 5.23 4.75 -11.57
N ASN A 85 5.45 3.66 -10.83
CA ASN A 85 6.02 3.67 -9.48
C ASN A 85 7.55 3.85 -9.48
N VAL A 86 8.18 3.87 -10.64
CA VAL A 86 9.59 4.24 -10.80
C VAL A 86 9.68 5.70 -11.19
N LEU A 87 10.46 6.45 -10.43
CA LEU A 87 10.59 7.88 -10.54
C LEU A 87 12.07 8.28 -10.57
N ARG A 88 12.36 9.54 -10.94
CA ARG A 88 13.71 10.07 -11.03
C ARG A 88 13.93 11.19 -10.02
N GLY A 89 14.96 11.05 -9.19
CA GLY A 89 15.43 12.10 -8.30
C GLY A 89 16.12 13.26 -9.05
N ALA A 90 16.32 14.38 -8.36
CA ALA A 90 16.99 15.56 -8.91
C ALA A 90 18.44 15.27 -9.33
N ASP A 91 19.09 14.32 -8.71
CA ASP A 91 20.43 13.84 -9.02
C ASP A 91 20.48 12.78 -10.15
N GLY A 92 19.35 12.51 -10.79
CA GLY A 92 19.24 11.58 -11.91
C GLY A 92 19.07 10.12 -11.54
N ARG A 93 19.14 9.75 -10.24
CA ARG A 93 18.96 8.37 -9.81
C ARG A 93 17.52 7.89 -10.03
N LEU A 94 17.36 6.61 -10.28
CA LEU A 94 16.04 5.97 -10.27
C LEU A 94 15.70 5.54 -8.84
N VAL A 95 14.45 5.76 -8.46
CA VAL A 95 13.88 5.32 -7.20
C VAL A 95 12.56 4.62 -7.45
N VAL A 96 12.22 3.67 -6.60
CA VAL A 96 10.93 3.00 -6.62
C VAL A 96 10.09 3.42 -5.42
N ALA A 97 8.85 3.79 -5.68
CA ALA A 97 7.86 4.17 -4.69
C ALA A 97 6.62 3.27 -4.83
N ASP A 98 5.79 3.25 -3.80
CA ASP A 98 4.45 2.64 -3.82
C ASP A 98 4.38 1.19 -4.31
N LEU A 99 5.31 0.36 -3.82
CA LEU A 99 5.39 -1.07 -4.17
C LEU A 99 4.40 -1.96 -3.43
N PHE A 100 3.84 -1.49 -2.32
CA PHE A 100 3.03 -2.31 -1.43
C PHE A 100 1.63 -1.74 -1.32
N PHE A 101 0.65 -2.61 -1.49
CA PHE A 101 -0.76 -2.24 -1.39
C PHE A 101 -1.57 -3.34 -0.71
N ALA A 102 -2.76 -3.00 -0.24
CA ALA A 102 -3.74 -4.01 0.14
C ALA A 102 -4.44 -4.56 -1.10
N ASP A 103 -4.76 -5.86 -1.11
CA ASP A 103 -5.67 -6.44 -2.10
C ASP A 103 -7.09 -5.91 -1.83
N GLY A 104 -7.34 -4.75 -2.39
CA GLY A 104 -8.57 -4.03 -2.17
C GLY A 104 -9.82 -4.79 -2.61
N PRO A 105 -9.87 -5.40 -3.82
CA PRO A 105 -11.01 -6.20 -4.22
C PRO A 105 -11.33 -7.32 -3.22
N ALA A 106 -10.32 -8.05 -2.75
CA ALA A 106 -10.51 -9.10 -1.75
C ALA A 106 -10.94 -8.54 -0.39
N LEU A 107 -10.34 -7.42 0.05
CA LEU A 107 -10.71 -6.73 1.28
C LEU A 107 -12.18 -6.29 1.26
N TYR A 108 -12.62 -5.63 0.19
CA TYR A 108 -14.00 -5.12 0.11
C TYR A 108 -15.03 -6.22 -0.14
N ALA A 109 -14.67 -7.28 -0.85
CA ALA A 109 -15.50 -8.48 -0.90
C ALA A 109 -15.73 -9.04 0.51
N THR A 110 -14.68 -9.08 1.34
CA THR A 110 -14.79 -9.54 2.73
C THR A 110 -15.63 -8.57 3.59
N VAL A 111 -15.48 -7.25 3.42
CA VAL A 111 -16.34 -6.27 4.13
C VAL A 111 -17.83 -6.53 3.85
N ARG A 112 -18.16 -6.90 2.63
CA ARG A 112 -19.53 -7.19 2.20
C ARG A 112 -20.01 -8.56 2.72
N ASP A 113 -19.17 -9.58 2.59
CA ASP A 113 -19.57 -10.98 2.73
C ASP A 113 -19.30 -11.54 4.14
N ASP A 114 -18.27 -11.04 4.84
CA ASP A 114 -17.88 -11.42 6.22
C ASP A 114 -17.40 -10.21 7.02
N PRO A 115 -18.28 -9.26 7.37
CA PRO A 115 -17.92 -8.07 8.13
C PRO A 115 -17.39 -8.40 9.55
N ASP A 116 -17.74 -9.56 10.12
CA ASP A 116 -17.24 -9.99 11.43
C ASP A 116 -15.73 -10.24 11.39
N ARG A 117 -15.21 -10.78 10.29
CA ARG A 117 -13.76 -10.94 10.09
C ARG A 117 -13.06 -9.59 10.05
N ILE A 118 -13.61 -8.63 9.33
CA ILE A 118 -13.04 -7.27 9.27
C ILE A 118 -12.97 -6.64 10.66
N VAL A 119 -14.03 -6.78 11.46
CA VAL A 119 -14.08 -6.20 12.81
C VAL A 119 -13.09 -6.87 13.75
N ARG A 120 -12.83 -8.17 13.60
CA ARG A 120 -11.80 -8.89 14.37
C ARG A 120 -10.38 -8.49 13.97
N ASP A 121 -10.13 -8.35 12.67
CA ASP A 121 -8.78 -8.16 12.12
C ASP A 121 -8.36 -6.67 12.14
N TYR A 122 -9.34 -5.74 12.09
CA TYR A 122 -9.09 -4.31 12.08
C TYR A 122 -9.81 -3.60 13.23
N PRO A 123 -9.10 -2.97 14.17
CA PRO A 123 -9.70 -2.11 15.19
C PRO A 123 -10.38 -0.90 14.54
N GLU A 124 -11.38 -0.34 15.22
CA GLU A 124 -12.26 0.71 14.70
C GLU A 124 -11.49 1.91 14.11
N HIS A 125 -10.43 2.36 14.79
CA HIS A 125 -9.63 3.50 14.34
C HIS A 125 -8.89 3.27 13.02
N LEU A 126 -8.61 2.01 12.63
CA LEU A 126 -7.99 1.67 11.35
C LEU A 126 -8.98 1.47 10.20
N ARG A 127 -10.28 1.27 10.51
CA ARG A 127 -11.33 1.02 9.50
C ARG A 127 -12.37 2.14 9.39
N ARG A 128 -12.21 3.23 10.17
CA ARG A 128 -13.17 4.35 10.24
C ARG A 128 -13.58 4.86 8.87
N HIS A 129 -12.62 5.05 7.97
CA HIS A 129 -12.84 5.61 6.64
C HIS A 129 -12.85 4.56 5.52
N MET A 130 -12.84 3.27 5.87
CA MET A 130 -12.75 2.18 4.88
C MET A 130 -13.86 2.23 3.82
N THR A 131 -15.05 2.69 4.17
CA THR A 131 -16.21 2.78 3.26
C THR A 131 -16.40 4.16 2.64
N GLU A 132 -15.54 5.13 2.96
CA GLU A 132 -15.63 6.51 2.46
C GLU A 132 -14.71 6.74 1.26
N LEU A 133 -13.58 6.05 1.22
CA LEU A 133 -12.59 6.19 0.16
C LEU A 133 -12.68 4.98 -0.78
N PRO A 134 -13.08 5.19 -2.04
CA PRO A 134 -13.02 4.13 -3.03
C PRO A 134 -11.56 3.74 -3.25
N LEU A 135 -11.32 2.48 -3.60
CA LEU A 135 -10.00 2.05 -4.04
C LEU A 135 -9.62 2.76 -5.33
N GLY A 136 -8.42 3.36 -5.34
CA GLY A 136 -7.99 4.31 -6.36
C GLY A 136 -8.22 3.88 -7.81
N SER A 137 -7.98 2.63 -8.17
CA SER A 137 -8.17 2.12 -9.53
C SER A 137 -9.59 1.64 -9.84
N SER A 138 -10.46 1.52 -8.83
CA SER A 138 -11.77 0.86 -8.96
C SER A 138 -12.91 1.82 -9.24
N GLY A 139 -12.65 3.12 -9.24
CA GLY A 139 -13.71 4.14 -9.37
C GLY A 139 -14.56 4.27 -8.10
N GLY A 140 -15.71 4.92 -8.24
CA GLY A 140 -16.65 5.07 -7.12
C GLY A 140 -17.31 3.74 -6.73
N TRP A 141 -17.88 3.71 -5.52
CA TRP A 141 -18.68 2.58 -5.10
C TRP A 141 -19.94 2.44 -5.97
N PRO A 142 -20.38 1.22 -6.30
CA PRO A 142 -21.73 1.02 -6.81
C PRO A 142 -22.78 1.59 -5.85
N ASP A 143 -23.89 2.05 -6.39
CA ASP A 143 -24.96 2.69 -5.61
C ASP A 143 -25.40 1.81 -4.43
N GLY A 144 -25.37 2.38 -3.24
CA GLY A 144 -25.73 1.73 -1.99
C GLY A 144 -24.72 0.75 -1.40
N ASP A 145 -23.61 0.43 -2.09
CA ASP A 145 -22.61 -0.51 -1.57
C ASP A 145 -21.90 0.03 -0.32
N ALA A 146 -21.47 1.27 -0.33
CA ALA A 146 -20.83 1.89 0.83
C ALA A 146 -21.75 1.89 2.06
N GLU A 147 -23.04 2.13 1.86
CA GLU A 147 -24.01 2.11 2.94
C GLU A 147 -24.26 0.69 3.48
N ARG A 148 -24.39 -0.30 2.59
CA ARG A 148 -24.53 -1.71 3.00
C ARG A 148 -23.31 -2.18 3.81
N MET A 149 -22.09 -1.83 3.37
CA MET A 149 -20.87 -2.16 4.09
C MET A 149 -20.81 -1.47 5.46
N ARG A 150 -21.16 -0.18 5.56
CA ARG A 150 -21.25 0.51 6.86
C ARG A 150 -22.23 -0.15 7.81
N HIS A 151 -23.42 -0.52 7.34
CA HIS A 151 -24.41 -1.21 8.14
C HIS A 151 -23.92 -2.61 8.57
N GLY A 152 -23.28 -3.36 7.68
CA GLY A 152 -22.67 -4.66 7.98
C GLY A 152 -21.60 -4.57 9.09
N LEU A 153 -20.66 -3.62 8.95
CA LEU A 153 -19.63 -3.38 9.96
C LEU A 153 -20.21 -2.96 11.31
N ALA A 154 -21.18 -2.05 11.33
CA ALA A 154 -21.84 -1.63 12.56
C ALA A 154 -22.63 -2.77 13.24
N ALA A 155 -23.24 -3.66 12.46
CA ALA A 155 -23.91 -4.85 12.99
C ALA A 155 -22.91 -5.86 13.55
N ALA A 156 -21.75 -6.07 12.88
CA ALA A 156 -20.66 -6.91 13.36
C ALA A 156 -20.07 -6.38 14.67
N ASP A 157 -19.84 -5.06 14.76
CA ASP A 157 -19.34 -4.44 16.01
C ASP A 157 -20.29 -4.71 17.19
N ARG A 158 -21.61 -4.58 17.00
CA ARG A 158 -22.57 -4.86 18.06
C ARG A 158 -22.54 -6.33 18.50
N ARG A 159 -22.40 -7.27 17.54
CA ARG A 159 -22.33 -8.72 17.86
C ARG A 159 -21.06 -9.12 18.60
N LEU A 160 -19.93 -8.49 18.28
CA LEU A 160 -18.62 -8.90 18.82
C LEU A 160 -18.22 -8.17 20.11
N ARG A 161 -18.90 -7.05 20.44
CA ARG A 161 -18.69 -6.30 21.68
C ARG A 161 -19.72 -6.63 22.77
N GLY A 162 -20.82 -7.30 22.42
CA GLY A 162 -21.87 -7.75 23.34
C GLY A 162 -21.58 -9.13 23.87
#